data_5001c0fb2944af4053b0e72247e64cdb
#
_entry.id   5001c0fb2944af4053b0e72247e64cdb
#
_cell.length_a   1.000
_cell.length_b   1.000
_cell.length_c   1.000
_cell.angle_alpha   90.00
_cell.angle_beta   90.00
_cell.angle_gamma   90.00
#
_symmetry.space_group_name_H-M   'P 1'
#
loop_
_entity.id
_entity.type
_entity.pdbx_description
1 polymer ?
#
loop_
_entity_poly.entity_id
_entity_poly.type
_entity_poly.pdbx_seq_one_letter_code
_entity_poly.pdbx_strand_id
1 'polypeptide(L)'
;MSAKLHRVLLTGAAGGLGKVLRPRLGAVTENLRVSDVQTLEAAAANEEVITCDLGDYDRVVEMTKDVDAVVHLGGISLDGPFEPILNANIRGAYNLYEGARLNCIKRIVFASSNHVIGFHKQTDVLDAASPMRPDGNYGVSKAFGEMLSRYYFDRFGIETVCLRIGSSFPKPKDRRMMSTWLSYDDLTALIMCSLNAPKVGHTIVYGASNNRPAWWDNRYATHLGWTPKDSSEPFRVEVEATPALPADDPAAIYQGGAFVKFGPFPRA
;
A
#
# COMPACT_ATOMS: atom_id res chain seq x y z
N MET A 1 27.58 -2.46 -4.53
CA MET A 1 26.73 -1.76 -3.55
C MET A 1 25.76 -0.90 -4.37
N SER A 2 24.45 -1.04 -4.21
CA SER A 2 23.48 -0.13 -4.83
C SER A 2 23.76 1.28 -4.30
N ALA A 3 23.75 2.29 -5.19
CA ALA A 3 23.87 3.68 -4.74
C ALA A 3 22.68 3.97 -3.78
N LYS A 4 22.99 4.59 -2.64
CA LYS A 4 21.99 4.99 -1.66
C LYS A 4 21.10 6.05 -2.33
N LEU A 5 19.79 5.93 -2.23
CA LEU A 5 18.89 6.98 -2.71
C LEU A 5 19.15 8.26 -1.92
N HIS A 6 19.31 9.37 -2.62
CA HIS A 6 19.61 10.65 -1.96
C HIS A 6 18.41 11.12 -1.15
N ARG A 7 17.21 11.22 -1.77
CA ARG A 7 15.99 11.63 -1.06
C ARG A 7 14.80 10.75 -1.42
N VAL A 8 14.19 10.17 -0.40
CA VAL A 8 12.94 9.42 -0.52
C VAL A 8 11.81 10.21 0.16
N LEU A 9 10.67 10.34 -0.50
CA LEU A 9 9.46 10.89 0.08
C LEU A 9 8.59 9.75 0.62
N LEU A 10 8.23 9.80 1.90
CA LEU A 10 7.23 8.95 2.54
C LEU A 10 5.98 9.78 2.85
N THR A 11 4.87 9.54 2.16
CA THR A 11 3.58 10.14 2.50
C THR A 11 2.77 9.21 3.41
N GLY A 12 1.84 9.76 4.20
CA GLY A 12 1.10 8.99 5.20
C GLY A 12 1.95 8.59 6.40
N ALA A 13 2.95 9.41 6.72
CA ALA A 13 3.98 9.11 7.71
C ALA A 13 3.46 9.07 9.16
N ALA A 14 2.32 9.72 9.47
CA ALA A 14 1.65 9.65 10.78
C ALA A 14 0.75 8.41 10.93
N GLY A 15 0.42 7.72 9.83
CA GLY A 15 -0.41 6.52 9.83
C GLY A 15 0.28 5.31 10.47
N GLY A 16 -0.48 4.23 10.69
CA GLY A 16 0.04 3.01 11.34
C GLY A 16 1.29 2.43 10.65
N LEU A 17 1.26 2.24 9.33
CA LEU A 17 2.40 1.75 8.57
C LEU A 17 3.48 2.81 8.39
N GLY A 18 3.08 4.09 8.28
CA GLY A 18 4.03 5.21 8.21
C GLY A 18 4.96 5.26 9.42
N LYS A 19 4.41 5.12 10.61
CA LYS A 19 5.19 5.08 11.87
C LYS A 19 6.18 3.92 11.92
N VAL A 20 5.82 2.77 11.34
CA VAL A 20 6.71 1.59 11.26
C VAL A 20 7.83 1.80 10.25
N LEU A 21 7.49 2.37 9.09
CA LEU A 21 8.43 2.50 7.96
C LEU A 21 9.37 3.70 8.09
N ARG A 22 8.92 4.78 8.73
CA ARG A 22 9.70 6.01 8.90
C ARG A 22 11.11 5.78 9.45
N PRO A 23 11.31 5.14 10.62
CA PRO A 23 12.67 4.88 11.11
C PRO A 23 13.46 3.90 10.24
N ARG A 24 12.79 2.95 9.60
CA ARG A 24 13.42 1.92 8.75
C ARG A 24 13.93 2.50 7.43
N LEU A 25 13.16 3.39 6.81
CA LEU A 25 13.57 4.12 5.61
C LEU A 25 14.66 5.15 5.94
N GLY A 26 14.53 5.89 7.05
CA GLY A 26 15.55 6.84 7.50
C GLY A 26 16.92 6.21 7.71
N ALA A 27 16.98 4.96 8.12
CA ALA A 27 18.24 4.23 8.30
C ALA A 27 18.99 3.92 6.99
N VAL A 28 18.26 3.88 5.84
CA VAL A 28 18.80 3.40 4.55
C VAL A 28 18.80 4.46 3.44
N THR A 29 18.24 5.64 3.69
CA THR A 29 18.26 6.80 2.79
C THR A 29 19.18 7.88 3.31
N GLU A 30 19.72 8.73 2.43
CA GLU A 30 20.50 9.89 2.88
C GLU A 30 19.60 10.91 3.55
N ASN A 31 18.49 11.24 2.89
CA ASN A 31 17.48 12.17 3.36
C ASN A 31 16.09 11.51 3.23
N LEU A 32 15.30 11.56 4.28
CA LEU A 32 13.92 11.10 4.28
C LEU A 32 12.98 12.30 4.43
N ARG A 33 12.25 12.64 3.36
CA ARG A 33 11.14 13.58 3.46
C ARG A 33 9.91 12.83 3.91
N VAL A 34 9.27 13.26 5.00
CA VAL A 34 8.06 12.64 5.55
C VAL A 34 6.91 13.63 5.48
N SER A 35 5.75 13.16 5.05
CA SER A 35 4.55 13.99 4.91
C SER A 35 3.29 13.31 5.40
N ASP A 36 2.44 14.10 6.04
CA ASP A 36 1.08 13.73 6.42
C ASP A 36 0.21 14.99 6.51
N VAL A 37 -1.11 14.81 6.54
CA VAL A 37 -2.05 15.89 6.87
C VAL A 37 -2.04 16.20 8.37
N GLN A 38 -1.67 15.22 9.19
CA GLN A 38 -1.51 15.38 10.63
C GLN A 38 -0.13 15.97 10.96
N THR A 39 -0.06 16.68 12.08
CA THR A 39 1.23 17.15 12.62
C THR A 39 2.10 15.95 13.00
N LEU A 40 3.33 15.96 12.50
CA LEU A 40 4.34 14.96 12.81
C LEU A 40 5.22 15.44 13.95
N GLU A 41 5.77 14.50 14.72
CA GLU A 41 6.78 14.78 15.74
C GLU A 41 8.08 15.33 15.11
N ALA A 42 8.96 15.86 15.95
CA ALA A 42 10.25 16.38 15.52
C ALA A 42 11.02 15.36 14.67
N ALA A 43 11.62 15.85 13.60
CA ALA A 43 12.36 15.03 12.65
C ALA A 43 13.66 14.48 13.26
N ALA A 44 14.07 13.29 12.83
CA ALA A 44 15.43 12.82 13.03
C ALA A 44 16.42 13.67 12.20
N ALA A 45 17.73 13.55 12.45
CA ALA A 45 18.75 14.41 11.84
C ALA A 45 18.76 14.40 10.29
N ASN A 46 18.30 13.31 9.66
CA ASN A 46 18.20 13.17 8.20
C ASN A 46 16.76 13.23 7.68
N GLU A 47 15.81 13.72 8.50
CA GLU A 47 14.41 13.85 8.10
C GLU A 47 14.01 15.30 7.86
N GLU A 48 13.20 15.49 6.84
CA GLU A 48 12.49 16.73 6.54
C GLU A 48 10.98 16.48 6.68
N VAL A 49 10.31 17.24 7.56
CA VAL A 49 8.88 17.11 7.82
C VAL A 49 8.09 18.16 7.04
N ILE A 50 7.11 17.70 6.26
CA ILE A 50 6.19 18.57 5.52
C ILE A 50 4.75 18.19 5.85
N THR A 51 3.98 19.10 6.45
CA THR A 51 2.53 18.92 6.58
C THR A 51 1.85 19.26 5.27
N CYS A 52 1.17 18.31 4.65
CA CYS A 52 0.53 18.48 3.35
C CYS A 52 -0.76 17.68 3.24
N ASP A 53 -1.85 18.35 2.83
CA ASP A 53 -3.05 17.67 2.34
C ASP A 53 -2.78 17.24 0.89
N LEU A 54 -2.95 15.96 0.60
CA LEU A 54 -2.76 15.42 -0.76
C LEU A 54 -3.76 15.99 -1.77
N GLY A 55 -4.91 16.51 -1.31
CA GLY A 55 -5.87 17.23 -2.15
C GLY A 55 -5.38 18.60 -2.64
N ASP A 56 -4.35 19.17 -2.02
CA ASP A 56 -3.74 20.47 -2.40
C ASP A 56 -2.67 20.24 -3.49
N TYR A 57 -3.03 20.54 -4.73
CA TYR A 57 -2.18 20.30 -5.90
C TYR A 57 -0.82 21.04 -5.81
N ASP A 58 -0.83 22.31 -5.49
CA ASP A 58 0.38 23.13 -5.51
C ASP A 58 1.35 22.69 -4.41
N ARG A 59 0.84 22.39 -3.24
CA ARG A 59 1.64 21.86 -2.12
C ARG A 59 2.22 20.49 -2.41
N VAL A 60 1.47 19.61 -3.09
CA VAL A 60 1.96 18.29 -3.49
C VAL A 60 3.08 18.42 -4.52
N VAL A 61 2.92 19.32 -5.52
CA VAL A 61 3.99 19.59 -6.50
C VAL A 61 5.25 20.13 -5.79
N GLU A 62 5.10 21.04 -4.84
CA GLU A 62 6.24 21.56 -4.05
C GLU A 62 6.90 20.47 -3.22
N MET A 63 6.10 19.64 -2.53
CA MET A 63 6.58 18.55 -1.69
C MET A 63 7.40 17.51 -2.46
N THR A 64 7.13 17.34 -3.75
CA THR A 64 7.80 16.34 -4.61
C THR A 64 9.10 16.86 -5.26
N LYS A 65 9.51 18.12 -5.04
CA LYS A 65 10.78 18.66 -5.56
C LYS A 65 11.99 17.95 -4.96
N ASP A 66 12.98 17.71 -5.80
CA ASP A 66 14.27 17.09 -5.42
C ASP A 66 14.12 15.70 -4.75
N VAL A 67 13.13 14.92 -5.17
CA VAL A 67 12.86 13.56 -4.66
C VAL A 67 13.24 12.53 -5.72
N ASP A 68 14.01 11.50 -5.35
CA ASP A 68 14.39 10.41 -6.26
C ASP A 68 13.29 9.37 -6.39
N ALA A 69 12.64 9.04 -5.27
CA ALA A 69 11.59 8.03 -5.22
C ALA A 69 10.53 8.34 -4.15
N VAL A 70 9.33 7.82 -4.35
CA VAL A 70 8.20 8.00 -3.43
C VAL A 70 7.74 6.65 -2.87
N VAL A 71 7.52 6.60 -1.56
CA VAL A 71 6.72 5.56 -0.88
C VAL A 71 5.40 6.21 -0.47
N HIS A 72 4.34 5.89 -1.22
CA HIS A 72 3.03 6.53 -1.05
C HIS A 72 2.09 5.67 -0.22
N LEU A 73 2.00 5.98 1.07
CA LEU A 73 1.02 5.39 2.01
C LEU A 73 -0.14 6.35 2.30
N GLY A 74 -0.04 7.60 1.86
CA GLY A 74 -1.02 8.64 2.14
C GLY A 74 -2.42 8.32 1.62
N GLY A 75 -3.42 8.77 2.36
CA GLY A 75 -4.83 8.57 2.06
C GLY A 75 -5.61 7.91 3.20
N ILE A 76 -6.92 7.81 3.01
CA ILE A 76 -7.82 7.10 3.92
C ILE A 76 -7.68 5.61 3.66
N SER A 77 -7.46 4.81 4.74
CA SER A 77 -7.19 3.37 4.67
C SER A 77 -8.37 2.49 5.08
N LEU A 78 -9.51 3.09 5.38
CA LEU A 78 -10.76 2.42 5.73
C LEU A 78 -11.84 2.77 4.71
N ASP A 79 -12.82 1.89 4.56
CA ASP A 79 -14.00 2.22 3.75
C ASP A 79 -14.89 3.25 4.45
N GLY A 80 -15.55 4.10 3.68
CA GLY A 80 -16.33 5.22 4.21
C GLY A 80 -17.05 6.00 3.12
N PRO A 81 -17.60 7.21 3.48
CA PRO A 81 -18.25 8.11 2.53
C PRO A 81 -17.35 8.46 1.35
N PHE A 82 -17.95 8.68 0.20
CA PHE A 82 -17.22 8.86 -1.06
C PHE A 82 -16.35 10.12 -1.09
N GLU A 83 -16.88 11.27 -0.62
CA GLU A 83 -16.21 12.57 -0.77
C GLU A 83 -14.84 12.66 -0.06
N PRO A 84 -14.69 12.23 1.21
CA PRO A 84 -13.37 12.18 1.82
C PRO A 84 -12.39 11.27 1.08
N ILE A 85 -12.86 10.11 0.60
CA ILE A 85 -12.05 9.15 -0.17
C ILE A 85 -11.68 9.75 -1.54
N LEU A 86 -12.61 10.42 -2.22
CA LEU A 86 -12.36 11.14 -3.47
C LEU A 86 -11.23 12.16 -3.29
N ASN A 87 -11.30 12.99 -2.25
CA ASN A 87 -10.28 14.02 -2.01
C ASN A 87 -8.91 13.41 -1.66
N ALA A 88 -8.87 12.55 -0.65
CA ALA A 88 -7.60 12.03 -0.12
C ALA A 88 -6.94 10.99 -1.04
N ASN A 89 -7.73 10.05 -1.60
CA ASN A 89 -7.18 8.90 -2.32
C ASN A 89 -7.14 9.11 -3.83
N ILE A 90 -8.21 9.64 -4.43
CA ILE A 90 -8.31 9.77 -5.90
C ILE A 90 -7.60 11.04 -6.35
N ARG A 91 -8.02 12.21 -5.84
CA ARG A 91 -7.38 13.48 -6.14
C ARG A 91 -5.93 13.52 -5.63
N GLY A 92 -5.72 13.02 -4.40
CA GLY A 92 -4.37 12.94 -3.81
C GLY A 92 -3.41 12.09 -4.63
N ALA A 93 -3.84 10.92 -5.12
CA ALA A 93 -3.02 10.11 -6.01
C ALA A 93 -2.71 10.84 -7.33
N TYR A 94 -3.73 11.48 -7.95
CA TYR A 94 -3.52 12.27 -9.16
C TYR A 94 -2.49 13.39 -8.94
N ASN A 95 -2.64 14.17 -7.89
CA ASN A 95 -1.71 15.27 -7.56
C ASN A 95 -0.28 14.74 -7.35
N LEU A 96 -0.13 13.58 -6.67
CA LEU A 96 1.17 12.97 -6.46
C LEU A 96 1.83 12.55 -7.78
N TYR A 97 1.09 11.91 -8.69
CA TYR A 97 1.63 11.50 -9.98
C TYR A 97 1.96 12.70 -10.87
N GLU A 98 1.16 13.78 -10.84
CA GLU A 98 1.49 15.03 -11.54
C GLU A 98 2.74 15.70 -10.93
N GLY A 99 2.83 15.77 -9.60
CA GLY A 99 4.04 16.25 -8.93
C GLY A 99 5.26 15.44 -9.31
N ALA A 100 5.14 14.11 -9.35
CA ALA A 100 6.21 13.22 -9.77
C ALA A 100 6.62 13.46 -11.23
N ARG A 101 5.65 13.67 -12.13
CA ARG A 101 5.91 13.97 -13.53
C ARG A 101 6.64 15.30 -13.72
N LEU A 102 6.18 16.36 -13.06
CA LEU A 102 6.74 17.71 -13.14
C LEU A 102 8.16 17.76 -12.57
N ASN A 103 8.43 17.02 -11.50
CA ASN A 103 9.72 16.98 -10.81
C ASN A 103 10.60 15.79 -11.26
N CYS A 104 10.25 15.14 -12.37
CA CYS A 104 11.05 14.09 -13.01
C CYS A 104 11.33 12.85 -12.13
N ILE A 105 10.48 12.57 -11.13
CA ILE A 105 10.58 11.36 -10.31
C ILE A 105 10.28 10.13 -11.18
N LYS A 106 11.12 9.10 -11.06
CA LYS A 106 11.02 7.91 -11.92
C LYS A 106 10.52 6.66 -11.18
N ARG A 107 10.46 6.66 -9.84
CA ARG A 107 10.10 5.50 -9.05
C ARG A 107 9.06 5.84 -7.99
N ILE A 108 7.94 5.10 -8.01
CA ILE A 108 6.89 5.18 -6.98
C ILE A 108 6.58 3.77 -6.46
N VAL A 109 6.56 3.62 -5.14
CA VAL A 109 6.00 2.46 -4.45
C VAL A 109 4.63 2.90 -3.93
N PHE A 110 3.56 2.42 -4.57
CA PHE A 110 2.18 2.81 -4.28
C PHE A 110 1.52 1.79 -3.36
N ALA A 111 1.09 2.20 -2.17
CA ALA A 111 0.28 1.37 -1.29
C ALA A 111 -1.13 1.19 -1.87
N SER A 112 -1.29 0.17 -2.70
CA SER A 112 -2.58 -0.38 -3.08
C SER A 112 -3.11 -1.28 -1.95
N SER A 113 -4.13 -2.06 -2.20
CA SER A 113 -4.79 -2.86 -1.17
C SER A 113 -5.37 -4.14 -1.75
N ASN A 114 -5.45 -5.18 -0.93
CA ASN A 114 -6.24 -6.37 -1.25
C ASN A 114 -7.75 -6.05 -1.42
N HIS A 115 -8.22 -4.88 -0.99
CA HIS A 115 -9.60 -4.43 -1.22
C HIS A 115 -9.90 -4.09 -2.70
N VAL A 116 -8.88 -4.01 -3.56
CA VAL A 116 -9.06 -3.96 -5.02
C VAL A 116 -9.68 -5.24 -5.58
N ILE A 117 -9.48 -6.37 -4.89
CA ILE A 117 -9.98 -7.71 -5.30
C ILE A 117 -10.90 -8.33 -4.24
N GLY A 118 -11.43 -7.55 -3.31
CA GLY A 118 -12.10 -8.02 -2.11
C GLY A 118 -13.33 -8.90 -2.34
N PHE A 119 -14.07 -8.74 -3.45
CA PHE A 119 -15.21 -9.59 -3.81
C PHE A 119 -14.85 -10.92 -4.52
N HIS A 120 -13.59 -11.30 -4.59
CA HIS A 120 -13.22 -12.67 -4.93
C HIS A 120 -13.40 -13.58 -3.71
N LYS A 121 -13.72 -14.85 -3.96
CA LYS A 121 -13.93 -15.83 -2.87
C LYS A 121 -12.59 -16.20 -2.20
N GLN A 122 -12.65 -16.57 -0.93
CA GLN A 122 -11.49 -17.07 -0.18
C GLN A 122 -10.95 -18.40 -0.73
N THR A 123 -11.74 -19.11 -1.56
CA THR A 123 -11.34 -20.33 -2.28
C THR A 123 -10.54 -20.05 -3.55
N ASP A 124 -10.52 -18.81 -4.02
CA ASP A 124 -9.84 -18.42 -5.27
C ASP A 124 -8.37 -18.13 -5.00
N VAL A 125 -7.49 -18.61 -5.87
CA VAL A 125 -6.08 -18.20 -5.90
C VAL A 125 -5.92 -17.15 -7.01
N LEU A 126 -5.48 -15.97 -6.63
CA LEU A 126 -5.40 -14.81 -7.53
C LEU A 126 -3.95 -14.45 -7.84
N ASP A 127 -3.74 -13.86 -9.02
CA ASP A 127 -2.49 -13.24 -9.44
C ASP A 127 -2.72 -11.80 -9.92
N ALA A 128 -1.67 -11.12 -10.36
CA ALA A 128 -1.74 -9.73 -10.81
C ALA A 128 -2.65 -9.54 -12.06
N ALA A 129 -2.91 -10.58 -12.84
CA ALA A 129 -3.80 -10.54 -14.00
C ALA A 129 -5.27 -10.80 -13.66
N SER A 130 -5.57 -11.18 -12.43
CA SER A 130 -6.95 -11.42 -11.98
C SER A 130 -7.77 -10.13 -12.02
N PRO A 131 -9.04 -10.17 -12.45
CA PRO A 131 -9.89 -8.98 -12.56
C PRO A 131 -10.03 -8.24 -11.23
N MET A 132 -10.05 -6.92 -11.27
CA MET A 132 -10.39 -6.10 -10.11
C MET A 132 -11.85 -6.32 -9.74
N ARG A 133 -12.13 -6.56 -8.46
CA ARG A 133 -13.47 -6.68 -7.87
C ARG A 133 -13.47 -6.00 -6.50
N PRO A 134 -13.41 -4.65 -6.49
CA PRO A 134 -13.30 -3.87 -5.26
C PRO A 134 -14.55 -4.04 -4.39
N ASP A 135 -14.36 -4.03 -3.08
CA ASP A 135 -15.38 -4.32 -2.08
C ASP A 135 -15.96 -3.08 -1.38
N GLY A 136 -15.54 -1.89 -1.78
CA GLY A 136 -16.05 -0.63 -1.24
C GLY A 136 -15.43 0.59 -1.93
N ASN A 137 -15.82 1.80 -1.49
CA ASN A 137 -15.28 3.06 -2.02
C ASN A 137 -13.75 3.13 -1.87
N TYR A 138 -13.23 2.63 -0.74
CA TYR A 138 -11.79 2.51 -0.52
C TYR A 138 -11.13 1.60 -1.57
N GLY A 139 -11.67 0.41 -1.79
CA GLY A 139 -11.17 -0.53 -2.81
C GLY A 139 -11.19 0.09 -4.21
N VAL A 140 -12.29 0.79 -4.58
CA VAL A 140 -12.41 1.53 -5.84
C VAL A 140 -11.32 2.60 -5.96
N SER A 141 -11.04 3.35 -4.89
CA SER A 141 -10.01 4.39 -4.90
C SER A 141 -8.60 3.82 -5.12
N LYS A 142 -8.32 2.64 -4.57
CA LYS A 142 -7.03 1.95 -4.79
C LYS A 142 -6.93 1.36 -6.19
N ALA A 143 -8.02 0.83 -6.75
CA ALA A 143 -8.10 0.41 -8.15
C ALA A 143 -7.85 1.58 -9.11
N PHE A 144 -8.44 2.77 -8.84
CA PHE A 144 -8.12 4.00 -9.57
C PHE A 144 -6.60 4.31 -9.54
N GLY A 145 -5.96 4.22 -8.37
CA GLY A 145 -4.53 4.46 -8.23
C GLY A 145 -3.67 3.49 -9.05
N GLU A 146 -4.04 2.19 -9.11
CA GLU A 146 -3.36 1.22 -9.97
C GLU A 146 -3.52 1.55 -11.47
N MET A 147 -4.73 1.93 -11.91
CA MET A 147 -4.96 2.34 -13.30
C MET A 147 -4.25 3.65 -13.65
N LEU A 148 -4.28 4.62 -12.74
CA LEU A 148 -3.56 5.88 -12.88
C LEU A 148 -2.06 5.65 -13.01
N SER A 149 -1.49 4.82 -12.14
CA SER A 149 -0.05 4.49 -12.17
C SER A 149 0.35 3.83 -13.49
N ARG A 150 -0.51 2.98 -14.07
CA ARG A 150 -0.31 2.37 -15.39
C ARG A 150 -0.28 3.42 -16.49
N TYR A 151 -1.21 4.38 -16.49
CA TYR A 151 -1.23 5.49 -17.44
C TYR A 151 0.05 6.33 -17.37
N TYR A 152 0.52 6.66 -16.13
CA TYR A 152 1.75 7.44 -15.98
C TYR A 152 3.01 6.66 -16.39
N PHE A 153 3.03 5.34 -16.21
CA PHE A 153 4.10 4.51 -16.74
C PHE A 153 4.11 4.50 -18.27
N ASP A 154 3.00 4.19 -18.90
CA ASP A 154 2.92 4.06 -20.36
C ASP A 154 3.18 5.39 -21.07
N ARG A 155 2.77 6.51 -20.50
CA ARG A 155 2.89 7.82 -21.13
C ARG A 155 4.16 8.58 -20.76
N PHE A 156 4.64 8.45 -19.53
CA PHE A 156 5.73 9.28 -18.99
C PHE A 156 6.90 8.46 -18.45
N GLY A 157 6.81 7.14 -18.46
CA GLY A 157 7.88 6.26 -17.99
C GLY A 157 8.09 6.29 -16.47
N ILE A 158 7.07 6.68 -15.68
CA ILE A 158 7.15 6.66 -14.21
C ILE A 158 6.91 5.22 -13.75
N GLU A 159 7.98 4.55 -13.36
CA GLU A 159 7.90 3.18 -12.88
C GLU A 159 7.16 3.09 -11.55
N THR A 160 6.20 2.17 -11.43
CA THR A 160 5.42 1.99 -10.21
C THR A 160 5.33 0.54 -9.78
N VAL A 161 5.58 0.27 -8.50
CA VAL A 161 5.20 -0.99 -7.85
C VAL A 161 3.95 -0.74 -7.02
N CYS A 162 2.82 -1.32 -7.43
CA CYS A 162 1.56 -1.29 -6.71
C CYS A 162 1.52 -2.45 -5.71
N LEU A 163 1.58 -2.15 -4.42
CA LEU A 163 1.52 -3.13 -3.35
C LEU A 163 0.07 -3.37 -2.95
N ARG A 164 -0.56 -4.46 -3.39
CA ARG A 164 -1.84 -4.91 -2.85
C ARG A 164 -1.63 -5.45 -1.45
N ILE A 165 -1.46 -4.53 -0.49
CA ILE A 165 -1.17 -4.87 0.91
C ILE A 165 -2.35 -5.66 1.49
N GLY A 166 -2.05 -6.79 2.10
CA GLY A 166 -2.99 -7.55 2.91
C GLY A 166 -3.22 -6.90 4.28
N SER A 167 -3.17 -7.70 5.34
CA SER A 167 -3.38 -7.22 6.71
C SER A 167 -2.05 -7.04 7.42
N SER A 168 -1.50 -5.80 7.43
CA SER A 168 -0.20 -5.54 8.05
C SER A 168 -0.36 -5.01 9.47
N PHE A 169 -0.10 -5.89 10.43
CA PHE A 169 -0.20 -5.70 11.88
C PHE A 169 0.93 -6.47 12.59
N PRO A 170 1.21 -6.18 13.89
CA PRO A 170 2.20 -6.95 14.65
C PRO A 170 1.95 -8.46 14.66
N LYS A 171 0.68 -8.86 14.68
CA LYS A 171 0.24 -10.27 14.57
C LYS A 171 -1.12 -10.34 13.88
N PRO A 172 -1.49 -11.49 13.27
CA PRO A 172 -2.84 -11.70 12.73
C PRO A 172 -3.87 -11.65 13.86
N LYS A 173 -5.06 -11.08 13.56
CA LYS A 173 -6.13 -10.85 14.54
C LYS A 173 -7.34 -11.77 14.35
N ASP A 174 -7.48 -12.37 13.16
CA ASP A 174 -8.61 -13.20 12.79
C ASP A 174 -8.19 -14.30 11.80
N ARG A 175 -9.12 -15.24 11.52
CA ARG A 175 -8.86 -16.38 10.62
C ARG A 175 -8.54 -15.97 9.19
N ARG A 176 -9.13 -14.87 8.67
CA ARG A 176 -8.81 -14.33 7.36
C ARG A 176 -7.35 -13.88 7.29
N MET A 177 -6.85 -13.29 8.36
CA MET A 177 -5.46 -12.84 8.42
C MET A 177 -4.45 -13.98 8.41
N MET A 178 -4.87 -15.23 8.66
CA MET A 178 -3.99 -16.39 8.46
C MET A 178 -3.51 -16.53 7.00
N SER A 179 -4.27 -15.95 6.03
CA SER A 179 -3.89 -15.90 4.61
C SER A 179 -3.36 -14.53 4.18
N THR A 180 -3.86 -13.44 4.78
CA THR A 180 -3.60 -12.07 4.30
C THR A 180 -2.58 -11.31 5.13
N TRP A 181 -2.09 -11.87 6.25
CA TRP A 181 -1.15 -11.18 7.13
C TRP A 181 0.17 -10.88 6.42
N LEU A 182 0.66 -9.66 6.63
CA LEU A 182 1.98 -9.19 6.18
C LEU A 182 2.72 -8.64 7.39
N SER A 183 3.82 -9.27 7.77
CA SER A 183 4.67 -8.75 8.84
C SER A 183 5.25 -7.38 8.47
N TYR A 184 5.62 -6.60 9.48
CA TYR A 184 6.30 -5.32 9.25
C TYR A 184 7.69 -5.51 8.60
N ASP A 185 8.35 -6.63 8.86
CA ASP A 185 9.66 -6.92 8.29
C ASP A 185 9.55 -7.33 6.82
N ASP A 186 8.60 -8.19 6.47
CA ASP A 186 8.31 -8.53 5.08
C ASP A 186 7.80 -7.33 4.26
N LEU A 187 6.96 -6.46 4.87
CA LEU A 187 6.54 -5.19 4.23
C LEU A 187 7.75 -4.29 3.95
N THR A 188 8.64 -4.15 4.93
CA THR A 188 9.85 -3.33 4.77
C THR A 188 10.74 -3.90 3.66
N ALA A 189 10.96 -5.21 3.67
CA ALA A 189 11.75 -5.89 2.65
C ALA A 189 11.13 -5.72 1.24
N LEU A 190 9.80 -5.82 1.12
CA LEU A 190 9.09 -5.60 -0.15
C LEU A 190 9.28 -4.17 -0.67
N ILE A 191 9.13 -3.16 0.20
CA ILE A 191 9.36 -1.76 -0.16
C ILE A 191 10.81 -1.55 -0.59
N MET A 192 11.78 -2.11 0.14
CA MET A 192 13.20 -1.99 -0.20
C MET A 192 13.53 -2.67 -1.53
N CYS A 193 12.99 -3.84 -1.81
CA CYS A 193 13.13 -4.49 -3.12
C CYS A 193 12.52 -3.63 -4.22
N SER A 194 11.33 -3.04 -3.99
CA SER A 194 10.64 -2.16 -4.95
C SER A 194 11.41 -0.87 -5.24
N LEU A 195 12.09 -0.30 -4.24
CA LEU A 195 12.93 0.90 -4.41
C LEU A 195 14.25 0.59 -5.14
N ASN A 196 14.88 -0.57 -4.85
CA ASN A 196 16.25 -0.87 -5.28
C ASN A 196 16.33 -1.77 -6.53
N ALA A 197 15.25 -2.43 -6.95
CA ALA A 197 15.27 -3.24 -8.18
C ALA A 197 15.66 -2.36 -9.40
N PRO A 198 16.56 -2.82 -10.27
CA PRO A 198 17.08 -2.01 -11.38
C PRO A 198 15.97 -1.48 -12.30
N LYS A 199 14.95 -2.30 -12.55
CA LYS A 199 13.79 -1.97 -13.36
C LYS A 199 12.56 -2.65 -12.75
N VAL A 200 11.51 -1.87 -12.53
CA VAL A 200 10.25 -2.41 -12.01
C VAL A 200 9.10 -2.26 -13.01
N GLY A 201 9.21 -1.35 -13.99
CA GLY A 201 8.14 -1.07 -14.94
C GLY A 201 6.84 -0.68 -14.22
N HIS A 202 5.73 -1.30 -14.62
CA HIS A 202 4.47 -1.24 -13.87
C HIS A 202 4.18 -2.63 -13.32
N THR A 203 4.38 -2.82 -12.03
CA THR A 203 4.26 -4.11 -11.37
C THR A 203 3.21 -4.08 -10.27
N ILE A 204 2.32 -5.07 -10.26
CA ILE A 204 1.40 -5.34 -9.16
C ILE A 204 1.95 -6.53 -8.38
N VAL A 205 2.02 -6.39 -7.05
CA VAL A 205 2.46 -7.44 -6.14
C VAL A 205 1.54 -7.51 -4.93
N TYR A 206 1.17 -8.72 -4.54
CA TYR A 206 0.40 -8.94 -3.31
C TYR A 206 1.34 -8.97 -2.10
N GLY A 207 1.07 -8.07 -1.16
CA GLY A 207 1.79 -8.00 0.11
C GLY A 207 1.17 -8.93 1.14
N ALA A 208 1.69 -10.15 1.22
CA ALA A 208 1.41 -11.11 2.29
C ALA A 208 2.70 -11.85 2.65
N SER A 209 2.86 -12.21 3.93
CA SER A 209 3.92 -13.09 4.40
C SER A 209 3.72 -14.51 3.86
N ASN A 210 4.65 -15.44 4.10
CA ASN A 210 4.55 -16.83 3.62
C ASN A 210 3.49 -17.63 4.39
N ASN A 211 2.24 -17.24 4.19
CA ASN A 211 1.07 -17.72 4.92
C ASN A 211 0.48 -19.00 4.31
N ARG A 212 -0.30 -19.73 5.11
CA ARG A 212 -1.08 -20.90 4.68
C ARG A 212 -2.51 -20.79 5.20
N PRO A 213 -3.54 -20.98 4.34
CA PRO A 213 -3.46 -21.15 2.89
C PRO A 213 -3.01 -19.86 2.19
N ALA A 214 -2.31 -19.97 1.05
CA ALA A 214 -1.94 -18.83 0.22
C ALA A 214 -3.07 -18.52 -0.76
N TRP A 215 -3.55 -17.27 -0.75
CA TRP A 215 -4.60 -16.82 -1.68
C TRP A 215 -4.04 -16.10 -2.90
N TRP A 216 -2.75 -15.72 -2.87
CA TRP A 216 -2.15 -14.85 -3.88
C TRP A 216 -0.84 -15.42 -4.41
N ASP A 217 -0.68 -15.30 -5.73
CA ASP A 217 0.50 -15.74 -6.48
C ASP A 217 1.20 -14.53 -7.09
N ASN A 218 2.45 -14.32 -6.73
CA ASN A 218 3.28 -13.20 -7.18
C ASN A 218 4.19 -13.56 -8.36
N ARG A 219 3.83 -14.55 -9.20
CA ARG A 219 4.63 -14.99 -10.35
C ARG A 219 5.07 -13.87 -11.28
N TYR A 220 4.26 -12.81 -11.42
CA TYR A 220 4.56 -11.67 -12.27
C TYR A 220 5.45 -10.60 -11.60
N ALA A 221 5.79 -10.75 -10.33
CA ALA A 221 6.60 -9.80 -9.55
C ALA A 221 7.97 -10.37 -9.12
N THR A 222 8.38 -11.53 -9.63
CA THR A 222 9.63 -12.23 -9.24
C THR A 222 10.90 -11.40 -9.54
N HIS A 223 10.86 -10.53 -10.55
CA HIS A 223 11.95 -9.64 -10.93
C HIS A 223 12.26 -8.57 -9.87
N LEU A 224 11.37 -8.33 -8.90
CA LEU A 224 11.65 -7.47 -7.75
C LEU A 224 12.66 -8.12 -6.79
N GLY A 225 12.86 -9.43 -6.84
CA GLY A 225 13.76 -10.16 -5.96
C GLY A 225 13.26 -10.28 -4.52
N TRP A 226 11.97 -10.01 -4.27
CA TRP A 226 11.36 -10.15 -2.95
C TRP A 226 10.83 -11.56 -2.72
N THR A 227 11.13 -12.09 -1.52
CA THR A 227 10.56 -13.35 -1.01
C THR A 227 10.21 -13.12 0.45
N PRO A 228 8.92 -13.31 0.86
CA PRO A 228 8.52 -13.17 2.26
C PRO A 228 9.16 -14.26 3.12
N LYS A 229 9.56 -13.89 4.34
CA LYS A 229 10.24 -14.79 5.29
C LYS A 229 9.37 -15.19 6.46
N ASP A 230 8.51 -14.28 6.90
CA ASP A 230 7.62 -14.51 8.03
C ASP A 230 6.39 -15.30 7.62
N SER A 231 5.67 -15.82 8.61
CA SER A 231 4.44 -16.58 8.41
C SER A 231 3.46 -16.30 9.55
N SER A 232 2.17 -16.36 9.23
CA SER A 232 1.09 -16.33 10.22
C SER A 232 1.00 -17.61 11.06
N GLU A 233 1.64 -18.69 10.64
CA GLU A 233 1.52 -20.03 11.23
C GLU A 233 1.78 -20.09 12.74
N PRO A 234 2.78 -19.41 13.31
CA PRO A 234 3.02 -19.37 14.75
C PRO A 234 1.83 -18.87 15.59
N PHE A 235 0.92 -18.12 14.97
CA PHE A 235 -0.25 -17.52 15.64
C PHE A 235 -1.53 -18.35 15.47
N ARG A 236 -1.49 -19.47 14.73
CA ARG A 236 -2.66 -20.26 14.35
C ARG A 236 -3.47 -20.69 15.55
N VAL A 237 -2.84 -21.24 16.58
CA VAL A 237 -3.54 -21.73 17.79
C VAL A 237 -4.30 -20.59 18.48
N GLU A 238 -3.68 -19.41 18.62
CA GLU A 238 -4.32 -18.24 19.22
C GLU A 238 -5.52 -17.76 18.38
N VAL A 239 -5.33 -17.64 17.07
CA VAL A 239 -6.37 -17.16 16.15
C VAL A 239 -7.54 -18.13 16.06
N GLU A 240 -7.27 -19.44 16.01
CA GLU A 240 -8.30 -20.47 15.87
C GLU A 240 -9.05 -20.76 17.17
N ALA A 241 -8.54 -20.30 18.33
CA ALA A 241 -9.28 -20.33 19.58
C ALA A 241 -10.52 -19.41 19.56
N THR A 242 -10.55 -18.38 18.67
CA THR A 242 -11.74 -17.55 18.47
C THR A 242 -12.79 -18.29 17.64
N PRO A 243 -14.10 -18.11 17.93
CA PRO A 243 -15.16 -18.71 17.13
C PRO A 243 -15.03 -18.33 15.64
N ALA A 244 -15.25 -19.29 14.75
CA ALA A 244 -15.34 -19.02 13.31
C ALA A 244 -16.63 -18.25 13.00
N LEU A 245 -16.59 -17.40 11.97
CA LEU A 245 -17.80 -16.81 11.41
C LEU A 245 -18.69 -17.90 10.81
N PRO A 246 -20.03 -17.71 10.75
CA PRO A 246 -20.91 -18.59 10.00
C PRO A 246 -20.43 -18.76 8.56
N ALA A 247 -20.61 -19.95 7.99
CA ALA A 247 -20.11 -20.27 6.65
C ALA A 247 -20.80 -19.44 5.54
N ASP A 248 -21.99 -18.93 5.80
CA ASP A 248 -22.78 -18.06 4.92
C ASP A 248 -22.53 -16.57 5.16
N ASP A 249 -21.72 -16.19 6.16
CA ASP A 249 -21.34 -14.78 6.37
C ASP A 249 -20.46 -14.30 5.18
N PRO A 250 -20.83 -13.20 4.51
CA PRO A 250 -20.02 -12.65 3.43
C PRO A 250 -18.55 -12.42 3.81
N ALA A 251 -18.26 -12.06 5.07
CA ALA A 251 -16.89 -11.88 5.55
C ALA A 251 -16.10 -13.20 5.65
N ALA A 252 -16.77 -14.36 5.71
CA ALA A 252 -16.15 -15.68 5.63
C ALA A 252 -16.02 -16.19 4.19
N ILE A 253 -16.83 -15.67 3.27
CA ILE A 253 -16.86 -16.10 1.86
C ILE A 253 -15.82 -15.34 1.02
N TYR A 254 -15.71 -14.00 1.21
CA TYR A 254 -14.94 -13.12 0.34
C TYR A 254 -13.61 -12.69 0.96
N GLN A 255 -12.61 -12.46 0.09
CA GLN A 255 -11.25 -12.07 0.50
C GLN A 255 -11.20 -10.69 1.18
N GLY A 256 -12.15 -9.79 0.92
CA GLY A 256 -12.29 -8.50 1.59
C GLY A 256 -12.66 -8.58 3.07
N GLY A 257 -13.18 -9.74 3.53
CA GLY A 257 -13.58 -9.92 4.92
C GLY A 257 -14.71 -8.98 5.33
N ALA A 258 -14.60 -8.32 6.50
CA ALA A 258 -15.65 -7.45 7.01
C ALA A 258 -15.99 -6.27 6.08
N PHE A 259 -15.06 -5.82 5.23
CA PHE A 259 -15.29 -4.69 4.32
C PHE A 259 -16.44 -4.95 3.32
N VAL A 260 -16.65 -6.20 2.89
CA VAL A 260 -17.75 -6.53 1.97
C VAL A 260 -19.14 -6.26 2.56
N LYS A 261 -19.23 -5.98 3.87
CA LYS A 261 -20.47 -5.68 4.59
C LYS A 261 -20.64 -4.19 4.91
N PHE A 262 -19.63 -3.35 4.60
CA PHE A 262 -19.70 -1.93 4.88
C PHE A 262 -20.58 -1.20 3.84
N GLY A 263 -21.17 -0.09 4.28
CA GLY A 263 -22.07 0.71 3.44
C GLY A 263 -23.49 0.13 3.31
N PRO A 264 -24.34 0.77 2.49
CA PRO A 264 -24.03 2.04 1.81
C PRO A 264 -23.79 3.19 2.80
N PHE A 265 -22.90 4.10 2.43
CA PHE A 265 -22.60 5.28 3.25
C PHE A 265 -23.51 6.44 2.82
N PRO A 266 -24.02 7.26 3.77
CA PRO A 266 -24.76 8.46 3.42
C PRO A 266 -23.84 9.42 2.63
N ARG A 267 -24.47 10.26 1.79
CA ARG A 267 -23.75 11.40 1.22
C ARG A 267 -23.32 12.33 2.36
N ALA A 268 -22.05 12.68 2.39
CA ALA A 268 -21.51 13.68 3.30
C ALA A 268 -22.03 15.06 2.94
#